data_855f52e195822ff3812080d678340079
#
_entry.id   855f52e195822ff3812080d678340079
#
_cell.length_a   1.000
_cell.length_b   1.000
_cell.length_c   1.000
_cell.angle_alpha   90.00
_cell.angle_beta   90.00
_cell.angle_gamma   90.00
#
_symmetry.space_group_name_H-M   'P 1'
#
loop_
_entity.id
_entity.type
_entity.pdbx_description
1 polymer ?
#
loop_
_entity_poly.entity_id
_entity_poly.type
_entity_poly.pdbx_seq_one_letter_code
_entity_poly.pdbx_strand_id
1 'polypeptide(L)'
;MTTTINNENQAAHSRRVLANKGDVFSSFNVEDFAVPHGKDEEWKFTPLRKLRGLHNGTAAEPVAASISVETAGQDGVAVDVVKRDDERLGRAGAPTDRVAAQAYSNFDDAHIVTFAKNSVSKEPVVIDIDGPGEDNVSYGHIVIDVQSHAEAVCVINYRGSGTFADNIEFVIGDGAKLGVVTMVNWNE
;
A
#
# COMPACT_ATOMS: atom_id res chain seq x y z
N MET A 1 -28.93 44.38 14.93
CA MET A 1 -27.62 43.77 15.22
C MET A 1 -27.73 42.28 14.98
N THR A 2 -27.29 41.85 13.84
CA THR A 2 -27.40 40.42 13.41
C THR A 2 -26.06 39.78 13.68
N THR A 3 -26.03 38.84 14.63
CA THR A 3 -24.83 38.11 14.99
C THR A 3 -24.62 37.00 13.98
N THR A 4 -23.61 37.13 13.15
CA THR A 4 -23.15 36.06 12.24
C THR A 4 -22.37 35.04 13.07
N ILE A 5 -22.91 33.84 13.21
CA ILE A 5 -22.25 32.72 13.85
C ILE A 5 -21.36 32.09 12.78
N ASN A 6 -20.04 32.13 12.98
CA ASN A 6 -19.04 31.46 12.14
C ASN A 6 -19.21 29.95 12.23
N ASN A 7 -19.49 29.36 11.08
CA ASN A 7 -19.76 27.92 10.91
C ASN A 7 -18.50 27.17 10.43
N GLU A 8 -17.30 27.57 10.89
CA GLU A 8 -16.03 27.01 10.40
C GLU A 8 -15.48 25.81 11.20
N ASN A 9 -16.18 25.34 12.25
CA ASN A 9 -15.69 24.26 13.10
C ASN A 9 -16.49 22.94 13.02
N GLN A 10 -17.35 22.76 12.04
CA GLN A 10 -18.13 21.52 11.92
C GLN A 10 -17.63 20.52 10.85
N ALA A 11 -16.61 20.85 10.08
CA ALA A 11 -16.11 19.97 9.02
C ALA A 11 -15.17 18.85 9.49
N ALA A 12 -14.69 18.87 10.74
CA ALA A 12 -13.64 17.99 11.20
C ALA A 12 -14.10 16.72 11.94
N HIS A 13 -15.39 16.47 12.12
CA HIS A 13 -15.89 15.36 12.94
C HIS A 13 -17.06 14.59 12.33
N SER A 14 -17.16 14.54 11.03
CA SER A 14 -18.05 13.57 10.39
C SER A 14 -17.41 12.18 10.42
N ARG A 15 -17.36 11.54 11.61
CA ARG A 15 -17.23 10.10 11.68
C ARG A 15 -18.39 9.52 10.86
N ARG A 16 -18.11 9.03 9.66
CA ARG A 16 -19.10 8.20 8.97
C ARG A 16 -19.44 7.05 9.90
N VAL A 17 -20.68 7.01 10.36
CA VAL A 17 -21.20 5.87 11.10
C VAL A 17 -21.24 4.72 10.12
N LEU A 18 -20.35 3.75 10.29
CA LEU A 18 -20.38 2.53 9.50
C LEU A 18 -21.71 1.81 9.73
N ALA A 19 -22.33 1.33 8.66
CA ALA A 19 -23.67 0.75 8.71
C ALA A 19 -23.69 -0.56 9.49
N ASN A 20 -22.56 -1.28 9.57
CA ASN A 20 -22.38 -2.52 10.30
C ASN A 20 -21.10 -2.47 11.14
N LYS A 21 -21.10 -3.20 12.26
CA LYS A 21 -19.95 -3.28 13.18
C LYS A 21 -18.68 -3.91 12.53
N GLY A 22 -18.82 -4.55 11.36
CA GLY A 22 -17.72 -5.14 10.59
C GLY A 22 -17.24 -4.30 9.42
N ASP A 23 -17.92 -3.18 9.10
CA ASP A 23 -17.53 -2.32 7.99
C ASP A 23 -16.29 -1.49 8.40
N VAL A 24 -15.18 -1.71 7.71
CA VAL A 24 -13.97 -0.91 7.87
C VAL A 24 -14.05 0.29 6.92
N PHE A 25 -13.82 1.49 7.45
CA PHE A 25 -13.73 2.69 6.61
C PHE A 25 -12.53 2.57 5.68
N SER A 26 -12.72 2.93 4.40
CA SER A 26 -11.65 2.93 3.41
C SER A 26 -11.78 4.13 2.47
N SER A 27 -10.66 4.69 2.05
CA SER A 27 -10.60 5.80 1.10
C SER A 27 -9.22 5.88 0.43
N PHE A 28 -9.18 6.34 -0.81
CA PHE A 28 -7.93 6.71 -1.47
C PHE A 28 -7.45 8.12 -1.10
N ASN A 29 -8.31 8.93 -0.49
CA ASN A 29 -7.97 10.28 -0.09
C ASN A 29 -7.48 10.32 1.36
N VAL A 30 -6.24 10.77 1.55
CA VAL A 30 -5.59 10.91 2.87
C VAL A 30 -6.41 11.77 3.83
N GLU A 31 -7.04 12.83 3.32
CA GLU A 31 -7.77 13.80 4.16
C GLU A 31 -9.09 13.24 4.71
N ASP A 32 -9.55 12.09 4.21
CA ASP A 32 -10.70 11.40 4.79
C ASP A 32 -10.37 10.68 6.11
N PHE A 33 -9.08 10.56 6.42
CA PHE A 33 -8.61 9.94 7.66
C PHE A 33 -8.13 11.00 8.65
N ALA A 34 -8.55 10.89 9.91
CA ALA A 34 -7.99 11.70 10.98
C ALA A 34 -6.50 11.40 11.17
N VAL A 35 -5.73 12.40 11.61
CA VAL A 35 -4.33 12.17 12.00
C VAL A 35 -4.30 11.28 13.25
N PRO A 36 -3.59 10.14 13.20
CA PRO A 36 -3.52 9.20 14.32
C PRO A 36 -2.92 9.81 15.59
N HIS A 37 -3.53 9.48 16.72
CA HIS A 37 -3.04 9.84 18.05
C HIS A 37 -2.77 8.57 18.87
N GLY A 38 -1.79 8.61 19.73
CA GLY A 38 -1.46 7.46 20.59
C GLY A 38 -2.54 7.03 21.59
N LYS A 39 -3.67 7.74 21.64
CA LYS A 39 -4.85 7.39 22.44
C LYS A 39 -5.93 6.66 21.64
N ASP A 40 -5.81 6.68 20.31
CA ASP A 40 -6.75 5.96 19.43
C ASP A 40 -6.52 4.46 19.60
N GLU A 41 -7.59 3.68 19.71
CA GLU A 41 -7.48 2.25 20.00
C GLU A 41 -6.68 1.49 18.96
N GLU A 42 -6.83 1.85 17.70
CA GLU A 42 -6.11 1.28 16.55
C GLU A 42 -4.60 1.57 16.61
N TRP A 43 -4.20 2.72 17.16
CA TRP A 43 -2.82 3.20 17.18
C TRP A 43 -2.16 3.12 18.56
N LYS A 44 -2.87 2.65 19.56
CA LYS A 44 -2.46 2.64 20.99
C LYS A 44 -1.09 2.00 21.22
N PHE A 45 -0.77 0.97 20.47
CA PHE A 45 0.49 0.23 20.61
C PHE A 45 1.50 0.57 19.51
N THR A 46 1.18 1.50 18.61
CA THR A 46 2.06 1.92 17.53
C THR A 46 2.94 3.09 18.00
N PRO A 47 4.26 2.95 17.95
CA PRO A 47 5.17 4.06 18.30
C PRO A 47 5.16 5.10 17.18
N LEU A 48 4.17 6.00 17.15
CA LEU A 48 3.94 6.98 16.07
C LEU A 48 5.18 7.77 15.66
N ARG A 49 6.09 8.06 16.61
CA ARG A 49 7.35 8.74 16.29
C ARG A 49 8.27 7.92 15.38
N LYS A 50 8.19 6.58 15.44
CA LYS A 50 8.97 5.70 14.56
C LYS A 50 8.43 5.69 13.12
N LEU A 51 7.22 6.18 12.90
CA LEU A 51 6.64 6.36 11.54
C LEU A 51 7.22 7.57 10.80
N ARG A 52 8.11 8.35 11.43
CA ARG A 52 8.87 9.45 10.81
C ARG A 52 8.02 10.40 9.93
N GLY A 53 6.80 10.69 10.39
CA GLY A 53 5.91 11.62 9.71
C GLY A 53 4.91 11.00 8.73
N LEU A 54 4.98 9.69 8.45
CA LEU A 54 4.03 9.02 7.55
C LEU A 54 2.57 9.15 8.01
N HIS A 55 2.32 9.13 9.33
CA HIS A 55 0.98 9.19 9.92
C HIS A 55 0.33 10.57 9.88
N ASN A 56 1.12 11.64 9.79
CA ASN A 56 0.64 13.02 9.90
C ASN A 56 1.03 13.91 8.72
N GLY A 57 1.66 13.34 7.69
CA GLY A 57 2.05 14.07 6.49
C GLY A 57 3.28 14.97 6.67
N THR A 58 4.06 14.81 7.75
CA THR A 58 5.30 15.59 7.97
C THR A 58 6.55 14.81 7.56
N ALA A 59 6.41 13.69 6.85
CA ALA A 59 7.54 12.97 6.29
C ALA A 59 8.35 13.86 5.34
N ALA A 60 9.62 13.55 5.18
CA ALA A 60 10.48 14.25 4.21
C ALA A 60 9.94 14.10 2.77
N GLU A 61 10.40 14.96 1.86
CA GLU A 61 10.10 14.81 0.44
C GLU A 61 10.54 13.43 -0.04
N PRO A 62 9.66 12.70 -0.75
CA PRO A 62 9.96 11.33 -1.14
C PRO A 62 11.02 11.28 -2.24
N VAL A 63 11.84 10.24 -2.20
CA VAL A 63 12.68 9.82 -3.32
C VAL A 63 12.02 8.63 -4.03
N ALA A 64 12.40 8.39 -5.28
CA ALA A 64 11.87 7.28 -6.06
C ALA A 64 12.10 5.94 -5.34
N ALA A 65 11.08 5.08 -5.33
CA ALA A 65 11.22 3.75 -4.79
C ALA A 65 12.09 2.86 -5.70
N SER A 66 12.90 2.01 -5.10
CA SER A 66 13.68 1.00 -5.80
C SER A 66 12.99 -0.35 -5.67
N ILE A 67 12.22 -0.73 -6.67
CA ILE A 67 11.50 -2.00 -6.73
C ILE A 67 11.93 -2.73 -8.00
N SER A 68 12.35 -3.96 -7.87
CA SER A 68 12.67 -4.83 -9.01
C SER A 68 11.92 -6.15 -8.92
N VAL A 69 11.58 -6.71 -10.08
CA VAL A 69 10.83 -7.96 -10.16
C VAL A 69 11.57 -8.95 -11.04
N GLU A 70 11.93 -10.09 -10.47
CA GLU A 70 12.58 -11.20 -11.16
C GLU A 70 11.58 -12.34 -11.38
N THR A 71 11.29 -12.63 -12.64
CA THR A 71 10.32 -13.67 -13.04
C THR A 71 10.97 -15.01 -13.39
N ALA A 72 12.30 -15.10 -13.33
CA ALA A 72 13.08 -16.25 -13.84
C ALA A 72 12.77 -16.60 -15.32
N GLY A 73 12.25 -15.63 -16.08
CA GLY A 73 11.91 -15.85 -17.50
C GLY A 73 10.76 -16.84 -17.74
N GLN A 74 9.89 -17.03 -16.75
CA GLN A 74 8.80 -18.00 -16.83
C GLN A 74 7.72 -17.57 -17.83
N ASP A 75 7.26 -18.51 -18.64
CA ASP A 75 6.08 -18.32 -19.48
C ASP A 75 4.83 -18.08 -18.61
N GLY A 76 3.97 -17.17 -19.05
CA GLY A 76 2.73 -16.84 -18.36
C GLY A 76 2.88 -15.89 -17.18
N VAL A 77 4.07 -15.33 -16.96
CA VAL A 77 4.30 -14.24 -16.00
C VAL A 77 4.70 -12.97 -16.76
N ALA A 78 3.99 -11.89 -16.50
CA ALA A 78 4.28 -10.58 -17.06
C ALA A 78 4.47 -9.53 -15.95
N VAL A 79 5.31 -8.53 -16.20
CA VAL A 79 5.53 -7.40 -15.30
C VAL A 79 5.34 -6.12 -16.07
N ASP A 80 4.46 -5.26 -15.56
CA ASP A 80 4.23 -3.92 -16.07
C ASP A 80 4.61 -2.89 -15.01
N VAL A 81 5.19 -1.78 -15.43
CA VAL A 81 5.39 -0.59 -14.60
C VAL A 81 4.46 0.50 -15.11
N VAL A 82 3.58 0.97 -14.24
CA VAL A 82 2.47 1.85 -14.63
C VAL A 82 2.37 3.06 -13.72
N LYS A 83 1.67 4.10 -14.18
CA LYS A 83 1.37 5.28 -13.37
C LYS A 83 0.06 5.12 -12.60
N ARG A 84 -0.19 6.04 -11.69
CA ARG A 84 -1.32 6.01 -10.74
C ARG A 84 -2.71 6.00 -11.39
N ASP A 85 -2.83 6.43 -12.62
CA ASP A 85 -4.07 6.48 -13.39
C ASP A 85 -4.41 5.17 -14.12
N ASP A 86 -3.59 4.11 -13.97
CA ASP A 86 -3.87 2.80 -14.54
C ASP A 86 -5.08 2.16 -13.83
N GLU A 87 -6.06 1.72 -14.61
CA GLU A 87 -7.33 1.14 -14.12
C GLU A 87 -7.19 -0.17 -13.34
N ARG A 88 -6.03 -0.80 -13.42
CA ARG A 88 -5.72 -2.04 -12.68
C ARG A 88 -5.37 -1.80 -11.23
N LEU A 89 -5.11 -0.55 -10.82
CA LEU A 89 -4.80 -0.18 -9.44
C LEU A 89 -6.08 0.03 -8.62
N GLY A 90 -6.03 -0.31 -7.35
CA GLY A 90 -7.17 -0.15 -6.43
C GLY A 90 -8.27 -1.21 -6.56
N ARG A 91 -8.07 -2.25 -7.37
CA ARG A 91 -9.08 -3.31 -7.58
C ARG A 91 -9.29 -4.20 -6.35
N ALA A 92 -8.28 -4.37 -5.53
CA ALA A 92 -8.38 -5.14 -4.29
C ALA A 92 -9.06 -4.37 -3.15
N GLY A 93 -9.22 -3.07 -3.30
CA GLY A 93 -9.88 -2.19 -2.32
C GLY A 93 -9.09 -0.91 -2.05
N ALA A 94 -9.74 0.03 -1.38
CA ALA A 94 -9.09 1.27 -0.97
C ALA A 94 -8.36 1.10 0.37
N PRO A 95 -7.33 1.93 0.65
CA PRO A 95 -6.67 1.99 1.94
C PRO A 95 -7.63 2.15 3.11
N THR A 96 -7.30 1.54 4.24
CA THR A 96 -8.14 1.54 5.45
C THR A 96 -7.59 2.41 6.57
N ASP A 97 -6.40 2.96 6.39
CA ASP A 97 -5.79 3.88 7.34
C ASP A 97 -5.04 5.02 6.63
N ARG A 98 -4.67 6.04 7.41
CA ARG A 98 -4.02 7.24 6.89
C ARG A 98 -2.62 6.95 6.30
N VAL A 99 -1.85 6.04 6.88
CA VAL A 99 -0.49 5.72 6.39
C VAL A 99 -0.57 5.01 5.05
N ALA A 100 -1.47 4.06 4.90
CA ALA A 100 -1.72 3.36 3.64
C ALA A 100 -2.25 4.32 2.56
N ALA A 101 -3.17 5.24 2.91
CA ALA A 101 -3.64 6.27 1.99
C ALA A 101 -2.53 7.26 1.61
N GLN A 102 -1.63 7.61 2.54
CA GLN A 102 -0.46 8.43 2.27
C GLN A 102 0.49 7.74 1.28
N ALA A 103 0.73 6.43 1.45
CA ALA A 103 1.53 5.65 0.51
C ALA A 103 0.89 5.63 -0.88
N TYR A 104 -0.43 5.39 -0.96
CA TYR A 104 -1.16 5.41 -2.24
C TYR A 104 -1.09 6.78 -2.93
N SER A 105 -1.12 7.86 -2.18
CA SER A 105 -1.08 9.22 -2.73
C SER A 105 0.31 9.66 -3.21
N ASN A 106 1.38 8.97 -2.80
CA ASN A 106 2.76 9.46 -3.01
C ASN A 106 3.67 8.49 -3.78
N PHE A 107 3.22 7.29 -4.18
CA PHE A 107 4.04 6.46 -5.06
C PHE A 107 4.15 7.08 -6.46
N ASP A 108 5.29 6.91 -7.11
CA ASP A 108 5.55 7.38 -8.48
C ASP A 108 5.11 6.36 -9.52
N ASP A 109 5.58 5.13 -9.38
CA ASP A 109 5.30 4.00 -10.25
C ASP A 109 4.73 2.83 -9.45
N ALA A 110 3.79 2.11 -10.05
CA ALA A 110 3.29 0.85 -9.54
C ALA A 110 3.80 -0.32 -10.39
N HIS A 111 4.10 -1.43 -9.72
CA HIS A 111 4.53 -2.66 -10.37
C HIS A 111 3.37 -3.66 -10.38
N ILE A 112 2.96 -4.11 -11.57
CA ILE A 112 1.90 -5.11 -11.72
C ILE A 112 2.53 -6.42 -12.18
N VAL A 113 2.44 -7.44 -11.34
CA VAL A 113 2.89 -8.80 -11.66
C VAL A 113 1.66 -9.63 -12.00
N THR A 114 1.54 -10.03 -13.26
CA THR A 114 0.40 -10.80 -13.75
C THR A 114 0.80 -12.25 -14.01
N PHE A 115 0.07 -13.17 -13.38
CA PHE A 115 0.13 -14.60 -13.69
C PHE A 115 -1.05 -14.94 -14.58
N ALA A 116 -0.75 -15.33 -15.82
CA ALA A 116 -1.76 -15.59 -16.83
C ALA A 116 -2.67 -16.78 -16.45
N LYS A 117 -3.89 -16.76 -16.97
CA LYS A 117 -4.87 -17.83 -16.77
C LYS A 117 -4.27 -19.22 -17.04
N ASN A 118 -4.52 -20.14 -16.14
CA ASN A 118 -4.04 -21.53 -16.17
C ASN A 118 -2.49 -21.68 -16.14
N SER A 119 -1.74 -20.62 -15.84
CA SER A 119 -0.30 -20.75 -15.66
C SER A 119 0.05 -21.41 -14.32
N VAL A 120 1.21 -22.02 -14.24
CA VAL A 120 1.76 -22.59 -13.00
C VAL A 120 3.20 -22.10 -12.85
N SER A 121 3.46 -21.35 -11.78
CA SER A 121 4.82 -20.94 -11.43
C SER A 121 5.69 -22.15 -11.16
N LYS A 122 6.82 -22.26 -11.88
CA LYS A 122 7.85 -23.26 -11.62
C LYS A 122 8.84 -22.79 -10.57
N GLU A 123 9.11 -21.52 -10.57
CA GLU A 123 10.00 -20.82 -9.64
C GLU A 123 9.24 -19.66 -9.00
N PRO A 124 9.60 -19.25 -7.79
CA PRO A 124 9.02 -18.04 -7.21
C PRO A 124 9.34 -16.79 -8.05
N VAL A 125 8.38 -15.92 -8.20
CA VAL A 125 8.65 -14.53 -8.64
C VAL A 125 9.19 -13.76 -7.44
N VAL A 126 10.36 -13.15 -7.58
CA VAL A 126 11.00 -12.39 -6.52
C VAL A 126 10.79 -10.91 -6.75
N ILE A 127 10.24 -10.22 -5.75
CA ILE A 127 10.04 -8.77 -5.73
C ILE A 127 10.98 -8.22 -4.67
N ASP A 128 12.07 -7.60 -5.11
CA ASP A 128 13.03 -6.94 -4.23
C ASP A 128 12.65 -5.47 -4.06
N ILE A 129 12.57 -5.03 -2.82
CA ILE A 129 12.28 -3.67 -2.41
C ILE A 129 13.47 -3.17 -1.62
N ASP A 130 14.25 -2.27 -2.22
CA ASP A 130 15.40 -1.65 -1.58
C ASP A 130 15.01 -0.38 -0.86
N GLY A 131 15.41 -0.26 0.39
CA GLY A 131 15.18 0.93 1.21
C GLY A 131 15.84 2.17 0.63
N PRO A 132 15.24 3.36 0.81
CA PRO A 132 15.72 4.59 0.22
C PRO A 132 17.02 5.13 0.86
N GLY A 133 17.53 4.47 1.92
CA GLY A 133 18.67 4.93 2.72
C GLY A 133 18.23 5.76 3.93
N GLU A 134 19.15 5.93 4.88
CA GLU A 134 18.91 6.73 6.09
C GLU A 134 18.34 8.11 5.74
N ASP A 135 17.42 8.57 6.59
CA ASP A 135 16.74 9.88 6.48
C ASP A 135 15.90 10.10 5.22
N ASN A 136 15.89 9.18 4.27
CA ASN A 136 15.04 9.26 3.10
C ASN A 136 13.70 8.52 3.30
N VAL A 137 12.71 8.94 2.52
CA VAL A 137 11.37 8.36 2.47
C VAL A 137 11.08 7.95 1.03
N SER A 138 10.49 6.78 0.83
CA SER A 138 9.92 6.41 -0.44
C SER A 138 8.61 5.65 -0.28
N TYR A 139 7.84 5.59 -1.36
CA TYR A 139 6.52 4.98 -1.39
C TYR A 139 6.43 4.00 -2.55
N GLY A 140 5.83 2.84 -2.30
CA GLY A 140 5.66 1.80 -3.30
C GLY A 140 4.20 1.43 -3.53
N HIS A 141 3.93 0.83 -4.68
CA HIS A 141 2.66 0.20 -4.98
C HIS A 141 2.87 -1.04 -5.84
N ILE A 142 2.33 -2.16 -5.41
CA ILE A 142 2.52 -3.44 -6.08
C ILE A 142 1.15 -4.11 -6.23
N VAL A 143 0.86 -4.63 -7.42
CA VAL A 143 -0.32 -5.46 -7.68
C VAL A 143 0.16 -6.86 -8.09
N ILE A 144 -0.31 -7.87 -7.41
CA ILE A 144 -0.11 -9.28 -7.79
C ILE A 144 -1.45 -9.80 -8.30
N ASP A 145 -1.58 -9.87 -9.64
CA ASP A 145 -2.78 -10.33 -10.33
C ASP A 145 -2.63 -11.80 -10.77
N VAL A 146 -3.27 -12.69 -10.05
CA VAL A 146 -3.28 -14.12 -10.33
C VAL A 146 -4.58 -14.48 -11.02
N GLN A 147 -4.54 -14.63 -12.34
CA GLN A 147 -5.72 -14.89 -13.15
C GLN A 147 -6.32 -16.28 -12.90
N SER A 148 -7.56 -16.48 -13.35
CA SER A 148 -8.32 -17.70 -13.06
C SER A 148 -7.52 -18.99 -13.30
N HIS A 149 -7.55 -19.89 -12.33
CA HIS A 149 -6.87 -21.19 -12.32
C HIS A 149 -5.34 -21.14 -12.43
N ALA A 150 -4.72 -19.99 -12.23
CA ALA A 150 -3.27 -19.91 -12.13
C ALA A 150 -2.79 -20.34 -10.72
N GLU A 151 -1.60 -20.90 -10.66
CA GLU A 151 -0.91 -21.22 -9.40
C GLU A 151 0.41 -20.43 -9.34
N ALA A 152 0.53 -19.54 -8.37
CA ALA A 152 1.61 -18.59 -8.26
C ALA A 152 2.33 -18.66 -6.91
N VAL A 153 3.64 -18.43 -6.94
CA VAL A 153 4.44 -18.22 -5.72
C VAL A 153 5.23 -16.93 -5.87
N CYS A 154 5.15 -16.06 -4.87
CA CYS A 154 5.89 -14.80 -4.80
C CYS A 154 6.74 -14.74 -3.54
N VAL A 155 7.92 -14.17 -3.65
CA VAL A 155 8.76 -13.73 -2.53
C VAL A 155 8.86 -12.22 -2.58
N ILE A 156 8.45 -11.55 -1.51
CA ILE A 156 8.58 -10.10 -1.36
C ILE A 156 9.68 -9.86 -0.35
N ASN A 157 10.77 -9.24 -0.79
CA ASN A 157 11.98 -9.10 0.00
C ASN A 157 12.28 -7.61 0.25
N TYR A 158 12.03 -7.15 1.48
CA TYR A 158 12.38 -5.82 1.95
C TYR A 158 13.80 -5.83 2.51
N ARG A 159 14.67 -4.98 2.00
CA ARG A 159 16.06 -4.88 2.45
C ARG A 159 16.58 -3.44 2.44
N GLY A 160 17.59 -3.17 3.23
CA GLY A 160 18.22 -1.84 3.32
C GLY A 160 17.74 -1.04 4.52
N SER A 161 17.58 0.26 4.37
CA SER A 161 17.26 1.18 5.47
C SER A 161 16.42 2.37 4.99
N GLY A 162 15.98 3.20 5.93
CA GLY A 162 15.20 4.39 5.64
C GLY A 162 13.73 4.25 6.04
N THR A 163 12.88 5.10 5.50
CA THR A 163 11.45 5.07 5.72
C THR A 163 10.75 4.66 4.42
N PHE A 164 10.03 3.56 4.46
CA PHE A 164 9.29 3.03 3.32
C PHE A 164 7.87 2.70 3.71
N ALA A 165 6.91 3.07 2.87
CA ALA A 165 5.52 2.65 3.00
C ALA A 165 4.97 2.26 1.64
N ASP A 166 4.21 1.17 1.59
CA ASP A 166 3.61 0.68 0.36
C ASP A 166 2.20 0.15 0.56
N ASN A 167 1.55 -0.09 -0.58
CA ASN A 167 0.36 -0.90 -0.67
C ASN A 167 0.64 -2.08 -1.59
N ILE A 168 0.27 -3.28 -1.15
CA ILE A 168 0.30 -4.48 -1.97
C ILE A 168 -1.12 -4.98 -2.17
N GLU A 169 -1.54 -5.02 -3.42
CA GLU A 169 -2.83 -5.55 -3.82
C GLU A 169 -2.71 -6.99 -4.29
N PHE A 170 -3.57 -7.86 -3.78
CA PHE A 170 -3.71 -9.23 -4.24
C PHE A 170 -5.04 -9.39 -4.97
N VAL A 171 -5.00 -9.60 -6.27
CA VAL A 171 -6.17 -9.86 -7.11
C VAL A 171 -6.15 -11.31 -7.53
N ILE A 172 -7.02 -12.10 -6.93
CA ILE A 172 -7.03 -13.56 -7.08
C ILE A 172 -8.25 -13.99 -7.86
N GLY A 173 -8.05 -14.55 -9.05
CA GLY A 173 -9.11 -15.04 -9.91
C GLY A 173 -9.72 -16.36 -9.45
N ASP A 174 -10.84 -16.73 -10.06
CA ASP A 174 -11.56 -17.97 -9.72
C ASP A 174 -10.66 -19.20 -9.84
N GLY A 175 -10.61 -20.01 -8.77
CA GLY A 175 -9.82 -21.23 -8.72
C GLY A 175 -8.31 -21.01 -8.73
N ALA A 176 -7.83 -19.77 -8.66
CA ALA A 176 -6.41 -19.47 -8.59
C ALA A 176 -5.85 -19.71 -7.17
N LYS A 177 -4.53 -19.92 -7.10
CA LYS A 177 -3.79 -20.12 -5.84
C LYS A 177 -2.58 -19.21 -5.82
N LEU A 178 -2.35 -18.55 -4.69
CA LEU A 178 -1.16 -17.73 -4.46
C LEU A 178 -0.50 -18.10 -3.14
N GLY A 179 0.80 -18.43 -3.20
CA GLY A 179 1.68 -18.49 -2.05
C GLY A 179 2.54 -17.25 -1.96
N VAL A 180 2.60 -16.59 -0.81
CA VAL A 180 3.44 -15.41 -0.60
C VAL A 180 4.35 -15.62 0.59
N VAL A 181 5.63 -15.32 0.41
CA VAL A 181 6.62 -15.24 1.49
C VAL A 181 7.13 -13.81 1.55
N THR A 182 6.98 -13.16 2.69
CA THR A 182 7.56 -11.84 2.92
C THR A 182 8.79 -11.97 3.81
N MET A 183 9.91 -11.44 3.35
CA MET A 183 11.16 -11.35 4.10
C MET A 183 11.47 -9.88 4.39
N VAL A 184 11.80 -9.58 5.64
CA VAL A 184 12.15 -8.22 6.06
C VAL A 184 13.54 -8.25 6.67
N ASN A 185 14.49 -7.64 5.96
CA ASN A 185 15.86 -7.48 6.37
C ASN A 185 16.22 -5.99 6.36
N TRP A 186 15.57 -5.26 7.27
CA TRP A 186 15.64 -3.82 7.35
C TRP A 186 16.60 -3.38 8.45
N ASN A 187 17.51 -2.50 8.12
CA ASN A 187 18.44 -1.92 9.09
C ASN A 187 17.79 -0.70 9.78
N GLU A 188 18.03 -0.56 11.11
CA GLU A 188 17.54 0.59 11.88
C GLU A 188 18.36 1.86 11.60
#